data_bb5957ba532bc0114077ae2654bf4879
#
_entry.id   bb5957ba532bc0114077ae2654bf4879
#
_cell.length_a   1.000
_cell.length_b   1.000
_cell.length_c   1.000
_cell.angle_alpha   90.00
_cell.angle_beta   90.00
_cell.angle_gamma   90.00
#
_symmetry.space_group_name_H-M   'P 1'
#
loop_
_entity.id
_entity.type
_entity.pdbx_description
1 polymer ?
#
loop_
_entity_poly.entity_id
_entity_poly.type
_entity_poly.pdbx_seq_one_letter_code
_entity_poly.pdbx_strand_id
1 'polypeptide(L)'
;MSITIIICEVETMKEPLVITMAREYASGGSEIAQKVADLLGIPLYNKELITIAAKKSGLTEEAIAASETQRSGSLIYSLYMMGNTMPLADQVYILQSNVIKELAAQGPCVILGRCGDYVLRERKDVLRVFIYAPVEWRRELAKTDPLVKAHDEKGIKEEIEKTDRNRAAYYNYYTQNRWGDAHNYDLAINAALGRETCVKMILDAVAAKEKTMAE
;
A
#
# COMPACT_ATOMS: atom_id res chain seq x y z
N MET A 1 2.01 -15.41 37.63
CA MET A 1 2.99 -14.48 37.03
C MET A 1 2.21 -13.51 36.17
N SER A 2 2.06 -12.28 36.67
CA SER A 2 1.32 -11.23 35.95
C SER A 2 2.17 -10.70 34.81
N ILE A 3 1.67 -10.82 33.59
CA ILE A 3 2.27 -10.17 32.42
C ILE A 3 1.89 -8.69 32.51
N THR A 4 2.83 -7.88 32.96
CA THR A 4 2.71 -6.42 32.90
C THR A 4 2.80 -6.03 31.44
N ILE A 5 1.66 -5.72 30.84
CA ILE A 5 1.60 -5.06 29.52
C ILE A 5 2.19 -3.68 29.74
N ILE A 6 3.42 -3.47 29.26
CA ILE A 6 4.01 -2.14 29.14
C ILE A 6 3.20 -1.44 28.04
N ILE A 7 2.19 -0.68 28.48
CA ILE A 7 1.55 0.33 27.64
C ILE A 7 2.62 1.40 27.46
N CYS A 8 3.36 1.34 26.35
CA CYS A 8 4.23 2.44 25.93
C CYS A 8 3.30 3.64 25.71
N GLU A 9 3.44 4.68 26.52
CA GLU A 9 2.77 5.96 26.28
C GLU A 9 3.14 6.37 24.86
N VAL A 10 2.13 6.49 23.99
CA VAL A 10 2.31 6.99 22.63
C VAL A 10 2.60 8.48 22.77
N GLU A 11 3.88 8.84 22.82
CA GLU A 11 4.29 10.24 22.70
C GLU A 11 3.72 10.77 21.38
N THR A 12 3.06 11.91 21.44
CA THR A 12 2.52 12.62 20.26
C THR A 12 3.64 12.80 19.26
N MET A 13 3.42 12.34 18.02
CA MET A 13 4.40 12.39 16.93
C MET A 13 4.94 13.81 16.77
N LYS A 14 6.24 13.99 16.95
CA LYS A 14 6.92 15.31 16.92
C LYS A 14 7.13 15.84 15.50
N GLU A 15 7.21 14.95 14.50
CA GLU A 15 7.43 15.28 13.10
C GLU A 15 6.39 14.57 12.22
N PRO A 16 5.96 15.14 11.09
CA PRO A 16 4.91 14.58 10.26
C PRO A 16 5.40 13.34 9.47
N LEU A 17 5.59 12.22 10.16
CA LEU A 17 5.98 10.96 9.53
C LEU A 17 4.86 10.38 8.69
N VAL A 18 5.13 10.09 7.43
CA VAL A 18 4.23 9.37 6.53
C VAL A 18 4.64 7.90 6.46
N ILE A 19 3.67 6.99 6.56
CA ILE A 19 3.91 5.56 6.42
C ILE A 19 3.33 5.10 5.08
N THR A 20 4.15 4.56 4.20
CA THR A 20 3.67 3.90 2.98
C THR A 20 3.72 2.39 3.18
N MET A 21 2.63 1.69 2.87
CA MET A 21 2.54 0.26 3.05
C MET A 21 2.15 -0.44 1.74
N ALA A 22 3.05 -1.26 1.21
CA ALA A 22 2.75 -2.21 0.16
C ALA A 22 2.52 -3.60 0.77
N ARG A 23 1.76 -4.47 0.07
CA ARG A 23 1.43 -5.80 0.62
C ARG A 23 1.08 -6.79 -0.46
N GLU A 24 1.38 -8.04 -0.23
CA GLU A 24 0.84 -9.18 -0.97
C GLU A 24 -0.66 -9.36 -0.69
N TYR A 25 -1.40 -9.94 -1.64
CA TYR A 25 -2.83 -10.21 -1.49
C TYR A 25 -3.07 -11.30 -0.43
N ALA A 26 -4.13 -11.13 0.34
CA ALA A 26 -4.48 -12.02 1.46
C ALA A 26 -3.35 -12.21 2.51
N SER A 27 -2.45 -11.23 2.67
CA SER A 27 -1.42 -11.26 3.71
C SER A 27 -1.87 -10.67 5.06
N GLY A 28 -3.12 -10.17 5.17
CA GLY A 28 -3.56 -9.41 6.34
C GLY A 28 -2.95 -8.01 6.44
N GLY A 29 -2.23 -7.58 5.39
CA GLY A 29 -1.54 -6.29 5.42
C GLY A 29 -2.46 -5.07 5.47
N SER A 30 -3.71 -5.21 5.00
CA SER A 30 -4.69 -4.11 5.10
C SER A 30 -5.17 -3.90 6.53
N GLU A 31 -5.41 -4.98 7.27
CA GLU A 31 -5.79 -4.94 8.68
C GLU A 31 -4.64 -4.47 9.57
N ILE A 32 -3.40 -4.88 9.24
CA ILE A 32 -2.20 -4.38 9.90
C ILE A 32 -2.07 -2.87 9.71
N ALA A 33 -2.27 -2.38 8.48
CA ALA A 33 -2.21 -0.95 8.16
C ALA A 33 -3.28 -0.16 8.92
N GLN A 34 -4.52 -0.67 8.97
CA GLN A 34 -5.60 -0.04 9.74
C GLN A 34 -5.25 0.05 11.22
N LYS A 35 -4.77 -1.05 11.81
CA LYS A 35 -4.43 -1.08 13.23
C LYS A 35 -3.26 -0.14 13.58
N VAL A 36 -2.26 -0.02 12.71
CA VAL A 36 -1.17 0.95 12.86
C VAL A 36 -1.71 2.37 12.83
N ALA A 37 -2.57 2.70 11.85
CA ALA A 37 -3.18 4.01 11.73
C ALA A 37 -4.03 4.37 12.97
N ASP A 38 -4.84 3.43 13.45
CA ASP A 38 -5.69 3.61 14.64
C ASP A 38 -4.86 3.86 15.90
N LEU A 39 -3.77 3.11 16.10
CA LEU A 39 -2.89 3.26 17.27
C LEU A 39 -2.10 4.55 17.26
N LEU A 40 -1.73 5.05 16.07
CA LEU A 40 -1.05 6.33 15.90
C LEU A 40 -2.02 7.52 15.85
N GLY A 41 -3.32 7.28 15.78
CA GLY A 41 -4.34 8.34 15.64
C GLY A 41 -4.23 9.13 14.34
N ILE A 42 -3.74 8.50 13.25
CA ILE A 42 -3.53 9.14 11.94
C ILE A 42 -4.43 8.51 10.86
N PRO A 43 -4.81 9.25 9.82
CA PRO A 43 -5.66 8.71 8.76
C PRO A 43 -4.97 7.62 7.94
N LEU A 44 -5.75 6.60 7.51
CA LEU A 44 -5.36 5.61 6.52
C LEU A 44 -6.03 5.94 5.18
N TYR A 45 -5.23 6.10 4.14
CA TYR A 45 -5.69 6.31 2.77
C TYR A 45 -5.48 5.05 1.92
N ASN A 46 -6.58 4.44 1.47
CA ASN A 46 -6.60 3.27 0.59
C ASN A 46 -7.59 3.51 -0.56
N LYS A 47 -8.87 3.15 -0.36
CA LYS A 47 -9.93 3.36 -1.35
C LYS A 47 -10.26 4.84 -1.53
N GLU A 48 -10.09 5.62 -0.49
CA GLU A 48 -10.31 7.07 -0.47
C GLU A 48 -9.46 7.80 -1.52
N LEU A 49 -8.27 7.29 -1.84
CA LEU A 49 -7.44 7.83 -2.92
C LEU A 49 -8.16 7.82 -4.27
N ILE A 50 -8.94 6.75 -4.55
CA ILE A 50 -9.75 6.66 -5.78
C ILE A 50 -10.82 7.74 -5.78
N THR A 51 -11.56 7.88 -4.68
CA THR A 51 -12.63 8.87 -4.53
C THR A 51 -12.12 10.30 -4.66
N ILE A 52 -10.99 10.62 -4.00
CA ILE A 52 -10.36 11.95 -4.09
C ILE A 52 -9.88 12.22 -5.51
N ALA A 53 -9.25 11.24 -6.15
CA ALA A 53 -8.80 11.34 -7.52
C ALA A 53 -9.98 11.55 -8.50
N ALA A 54 -11.08 10.81 -8.32
CA ALA A 54 -12.29 10.97 -9.13
C ALA A 54 -12.86 12.38 -9.01
N LYS A 55 -13.03 12.89 -7.80
CA LYS A 55 -13.54 14.25 -7.55
C LYS A 55 -12.67 15.34 -8.20
N LYS A 56 -11.35 15.16 -8.23
CA LYS A 56 -10.42 16.14 -8.80
C LYS A 56 -10.34 16.12 -10.33
N SER A 57 -10.62 14.98 -10.95
CA SER A 57 -10.44 14.78 -12.41
C SER A 57 -11.71 14.86 -13.21
N GLY A 58 -12.88 14.76 -12.57
CA GLY A 58 -14.15 14.56 -13.26
C GLY A 58 -14.33 13.14 -13.84
N LEU A 59 -13.41 12.22 -13.59
CA LEU A 59 -13.54 10.81 -13.92
C LEU A 59 -14.43 10.10 -12.90
N THR A 60 -15.08 9.00 -13.31
CA THR A 60 -15.82 8.16 -12.37
C THR A 60 -14.88 7.25 -11.57
N GLU A 61 -15.30 6.85 -10.37
CA GLU A 61 -14.51 5.93 -9.54
C GLU A 61 -14.30 4.58 -10.24
N GLU A 62 -15.30 4.11 -11.02
CA GLU A 62 -15.21 2.88 -11.80
C GLU A 62 -14.15 2.99 -12.92
N ALA A 63 -14.06 4.13 -13.58
CA ALA A 63 -13.05 4.36 -14.63
C ALA A 63 -11.63 4.35 -14.04
N ILE A 64 -11.45 4.95 -12.87
CA ILE A 64 -10.16 4.94 -12.15
C ILE A 64 -9.82 3.52 -11.70
N ALA A 65 -10.74 2.80 -11.06
CA ALA A 65 -10.52 1.44 -10.60
C ALA A 65 -10.22 0.46 -11.76
N ALA A 66 -10.92 0.61 -12.89
CA ALA A 66 -10.69 -0.20 -14.08
C ALA A 66 -9.29 0.04 -14.70
N SER A 67 -8.82 1.30 -14.72
CA SER A 67 -7.51 1.65 -15.28
C SER A 67 -6.34 1.01 -14.54
N GLU A 68 -6.48 0.75 -13.23
CA GLU A 68 -5.45 0.10 -12.41
C GLU A 68 -5.28 -1.40 -12.70
N THR A 69 -6.28 -2.03 -13.28
CA THR A 69 -6.26 -3.45 -13.65
C THR A 69 -5.91 -3.69 -15.12
N GLN A 70 -5.92 -2.63 -15.94
CA GLN A 70 -5.54 -2.74 -17.35
C GLN A 70 -4.03 -2.89 -17.50
N ARG A 71 -3.64 -3.96 -18.20
CA ARG A 71 -2.23 -4.19 -18.54
C ARG A 71 -1.76 -3.14 -19.54
N SER A 72 -0.66 -2.47 -19.23
CA SER A 72 0.04 -1.49 -20.08
C SER A 72 0.63 -2.06 -21.38
N GLY A 73 0.24 -3.24 -21.81
CA GLY A 73 0.74 -3.93 -23.00
C GLY A 73 -0.32 -4.23 -24.05
N SER A 74 -1.49 -3.63 -23.98
CA SER A 74 -2.59 -3.84 -24.92
C SER A 74 -2.32 -3.10 -26.24
N LEU A 75 -2.78 -3.67 -27.37
CA LEU A 75 -2.84 -3.02 -28.67
C LEU A 75 -3.58 -1.66 -28.62
N ILE A 76 -4.48 -1.50 -27.66
CA ILE A 76 -5.19 -0.26 -27.35
C ILE A 76 -4.20 0.85 -26.93
N TYR A 77 -3.15 0.52 -26.16
CA TYR A 77 -2.10 1.46 -25.78
C TYR A 77 -1.39 2.05 -27.01
N SER A 78 -1.06 1.21 -28.00
CA SER A 78 -0.41 1.65 -29.24
C SER A 78 -1.31 2.56 -30.08
N LEU A 79 -2.62 2.30 -30.11
CA LEU A 79 -3.61 3.12 -30.80
C LEU A 79 -3.82 4.49 -30.13
N TYR A 80 -3.82 4.56 -28.81
CA TYR A 80 -3.89 5.84 -28.08
C TYR A 80 -2.66 6.71 -28.31
N MET A 81 -1.46 6.11 -28.39
CA MET A 81 -0.23 6.85 -28.67
C MET A 81 -0.20 7.47 -30.06
N MET A 82 -0.96 6.93 -31.03
CA MET A 82 -1.10 7.54 -32.36
C MET A 82 -1.96 8.81 -32.39
N GLY A 83 -2.81 9.02 -31.35
CA GLY A 83 -3.71 10.17 -31.22
C GLY A 83 -3.22 11.34 -30.37
N ASN A 84 -1.97 11.32 -29.90
CA ASN A 84 -1.37 12.35 -29.03
C ASN A 84 -2.06 12.56 -27.66
N THR A 85 -2.90 11.63 -27.21
CA THR A 85 -3.54 11.66 -25.89
C THR A 85 -2.88 10.63 -24.98
N MET A 86 -2.49 11.05 -23.77
CA MET A 86 -1.93 10.17 -22.75
C MET A 86 -2.94 9.06 -22.40
N PRO A 87 -2.52 7.78 -22.30
CA PRO A 87 -3.38 6.69 -21.87
C PRO A 87 -4.07 6.98 -20.55
N LEU A 88 -5.32 6.54 -20.38
CA LEU A 88 -6.09 6.78 -19.14
C LEU A 88 -5.37 6.25 -17.90
N ALA A 89 -4.72 5.09 -17.97
CA ALA A 89 -3.96 4.52 -16.88
C ALA A 89 -2.82 5.43 -16.39
N ASP A 90 -2.12 6.08 -17.33
CA ASP A 90 -1.03 7.01 -17.01
C ASP A 90 -1.57 8.32 -16.43
N GLN A 91 -2.70 8.83 -16.96
CA GLN A 91 -3.38 9.98 -16.39
C GLN A 91 -3.82 9.70 -14.93
N VAL A 92 -4.39 8.52 -14.69
CA VAL A 92 -4.82 8.10 -13.35
C VAL A 92 -3.62 7.95 -12.41
N TYR A 93 -2.51 7.37 -12.88
CA TYR A 93 -1.28 7.27 -12.06
C TYR A 93 -0.76 8.66 -11.65
N ILE A 94 -0.67 9.61 -12.58
CA ILE A 94 -0.22 10.98 -12.31
C ILE A 94 -1.16 11.67 -11.31
N LEU A 95 -2.48 11.52 -11.53
CA LEU A 95 -3.49 12.10 -10.65
C LEU A 95 -3.39 11.56 -9.22
N GLN A 96 -3.31 10.24 -9.07
CA GLN A 96 -3.14 9.59 -7.76
C GLN A 96 -1.81 9.99 -7.10
N SER A 97 -0.74 10.09 -7.87
CA SER A 97 0.57 10.56 -7.36
C SER A 97 0.48 11.99 -6.81
N ASN A 98 -0.25 12.89 -7.46
CA ASN A 98 -0.45 14.25 -6.97
C ASN A 98 -1.30 14.26 -5.68
N VAL A 99 -2.37 13.46 -5.63
CA VAL A 99 -3.19 13.31 -4.42
C VAL A 99 -2.36 12.77 -3.25
N ILE A 100 -1.53 11.75 -3.49
CA ILE A 100 -0.63 11.20 -2.47
C ILE A 100 0.33 12.28 -1.92
N LYS A 101 0.95 13.08 -2.80
CA LYS A 101 1.84 14.17 -2.39
C LYS A 101 1.13 15.23 -1.57
N GLU A 102 -0.10 15.61 -1.97
CA GLU A 102 -0.91 16.57 -1.24
C GLU A 102 -1.32 16.07 0.14
N LEU A 103 -1.77 14.82 0.26
CA LEU A 103 -2.13 14.22 1.54
C LEU A 103 -0.93 14.11 2.47
N ALA A 104 0.21 13.68 1.95
CA ALA A 104 1.46 13.61 2.71
C ALA A 104 1.97 15.00 3.15
N ALA A 105 1.63 16.07 2.46
CA ALA A 105 1.96 17.45 2.85
C ALA A 105 1.02 18.01 3.93
N GLN A 106 -0.17 17.44 4.09
CA GLN A 106 -1.14 17.88 5.09
C GLN A 106 -0.82 17.39 6.51
N GLY A 107 -0.03 16.33 6.64
CA GLY A 107 0.37 15.78 7.94
C GLY A 107 0.64 14.28 7.91
N PRO A 108 0.82 13.69 9.10
CA PRO A 108 1.08 12.26 9.24
C PRO A 108 -0.11 11.45 8.72
N CYS A 109 0.20 10.38 7.98
CA CYS A 109 -0.82 9.49 7.44
C CYS A 109 -0.23 8.13 7.04
N VAL A 110 -1.09 7.13 6.90
CA VAL A 110 -0.77 5.84 6.28
C VAL A 110 -1.33 5.81 4.86
N ILE A 111 -0.48 5.52 3.87
CA ILE A 111 -0.86 5.37 2.46
C ILE A 111 -0.69 3.91 2.07
N LEU A 112 -1.78 3.26 1.66
CA LEU A 112 -1.78 1.83 1.36
C LEU A 112 -1.74 1.57 -0.14
N GLY A 113 -0.58 1.14 -0.65
CA GLY A 113 -0.35 0.80 -2.05
C GLY A 113 -0.10 2.01 -2.95
N ARG A 114 -0.54 1.92 -4.24
CA ARG A 114 -0.49 3.01 -5.24
C ARG A 114 0.92 3.54 -5.53
N CYS A 115 1.93 2.70 -5.38
CA CYS A 115 3.33 3.13 -5.49
C CYS A 115 3.68 4.30 -4.55
N GLY A 116 3.01 4.39 -3.39
CA GLY A 116 3.20 5.50 -2.45
C GLY A 116 4.65 5.65 -1.98
N ASP A 117 5.35 4.52 -1.79
CA ASP A 117 6.76 4.43 -1.50
C ASP A 117 7.63 5.15 -2.57
N TYR A 118 7.33 4.91 -3.84
CA TYR A 118 8.04 5.53 -4.96
C TYR A 118 7.62 6.98 -5.20
N VAL A 119 6.32 7.29 -5.08
CA VAL A 119 5.79 8.65 -5.24
C VAL A 119 6.43 9.61 -4.24
N LEU A 120 6.67 9.12 -3.01
CA LEU A 120 7.27 9.90 -1.91
C LEU A 120 8.76 9.60 -1.70
N ARG A 121 9.46 9.03 -2.68
CA ARG A 121 10.86 8.58 -2.53
C ARG A 121 11.85 9.70 -2.17
N GLU A 122 11.56 10.93 -2.57
CA GLU A 122 12.42 12.09 -2.30
C GLU A 122 12.26 12.63 -0.86
N ARG A 123 11.21 12.20 -0.14
CA ARG A 123 10.98 12.63 1.23
C ARG A 123 11.76 11.76 2.20
N LYS A 124 12.37 12.38 3.19
CA LYS A 124 13.13 11.69 4.26
C LYS A 124 12.24 11.21 5.39
N ASP A 125 11.10 11.87 5.60
CA ASP A 125 10.09 11.61 6.62
C ASP A 125 9.06 10.54 6.20
N VAL A 126 9.48 9.55 5.43
CA VAL A 126 8.64 8.43 4.99
C VAL A 126 9.20 7.11 5.50
N LEU A 127 8.37 6.34 6.20
CA LEU A 127 8.65 4.93 6.51
C LEU A 127 7.99 4.05 5.44
N ARG A 128 8.79 3.26 4.72
CA ARG A 128 8.36 2.38 3.64
C ARG A 128 8.28 0.95 4.14
N VAL A 129 7.08 0.37 4.13
CA VAL A 129 6.81 -0.97 4.66
C VAL A 129 6.27 -1.88 3.58
N PHE A 130 6.74 -3.12 3.54
CA PHE A 130 6.21 -4.20 2.71
C PHE A 130 5.75 -5.37 3.58
N ILE A 131 4.50 -5.81 3.41
CA ILE A 131 3.93 -6.96 4.13
C ILE A 131 3.80 -8.13 3.17
N TYR A 132 4.43 -9.24 3.51
CA TYR A 132 4.35 -10.49 2.74
C TYR A 132 4.01 -11.67 3.66
N ALA A 133 3.65 -12.80 3.07
CA ALA A 133 3.54 -14.06 3.81
C ALA A 133 3.67 -15.27 2.88
N PRO A 134 4.03 -16.47 3.38
CA PRO A 134 4.02 -17.68 2.59
C PRO A 134 2.65 -17.92 1.95
N VAL A 135 2.64 -18.43 0.70
CA VAL A 135 1.39 -18.60 -0.06
C VAL A 135 0.41 -19.52 0.65
N GLU A 136 0.87 -20.56 1.30
CA GLU A 136 0.05 -21.50 2.07
C GLU A 136 -0.65 -20.78 3.23
N TRP A 137 0.06 -19.94 3.96
CA TRP A 137 -0.50 -19.13 5.04
C TRP A 137 -1.57 -18.16 4.52
N ARG A 138 -1.30 -17.51 3.39
CA ARG A 138 -2.23 -16.58 2.74
C ARG A 138 -3.49 -17.30 2.23
N ARG A 139 -3.37 -18.52 1.73
CA ARG A 139 -4.51 -19.35 1.33
C ARG A 139 -5.44 -19.67 2.51
N GLU A 140 -4.88 -20.01 3.67
CA GLU A 140 -5.68 -20.24 4.87
C GLU A 140 -6.39 -18.96 5.34
N LEU A 141 -5.70 -17.83 5.38
CA LEU A 141 -6.31 -16.55 5.76
C LEU A 141 -7.39 -16.14 4.75
N ALA A 142 -7.17 -16.37 3.47
CA ALA A 142 -8.12 -16.05 2.40
C ALA A 142 -9.48 -16.74 2.53
N LYS A 143 -9.55 -17.92 3.15
CA LYS A 143 -10.82 -18.65 3.38
C LYS A 143 -11.80 -17.86 4.27
N THR A 144 -11.29 -16.96 5.08
CA THR A 144 -12.09 -16.14 6.01
C THR A 144 -12.08 -14.65 5.67
N ASP A 145 -11.31 -14.25 4.67
CA ASP A 145 -11.21 -12.85 4.26
C ASP A 145 -12.41 -12.47 3.36
N PRO A 146 -13.29 -11.54 3.78
CA PRO A 146 -14.45 -11.12 3.00
C PRO A 146 -14.09 -10.42 1.67
N LEU A 147 -12.85 -10.02 1.49
CA LEU A 147 -12.37 -9.39 0.25
C LEU A 147 -12.02 -10.43 -0.84
N VAL A 148 -11.82 -11.68 -0.46
CA VAL A 148 -11.56 -12.81 -1.39
C VAL A 148 -12.88 -13.28 -1.98
N LYS A 149 -12.94 -13.36 -3.29
CA LYS A 149 -14.16 -13.72 -4.03
C LYS A 149 -14.27 -15.21 -4.29
N ALA A 150 -13.14 -15.90 -4.41
CA ALA A 150 -13.10 -17.34 -4.63
C ALA A 150 -13.38 -18.10 -3.33
N HIS A 151 -14.09 -19.22 -3.43
CA HIS A 151 -14.50 -20.03 -2.28
C HIS A 151 -13.88 -21.43 -2.25
N ASP A 152 -13.30 -21.88 -3.36
CA ASP A 152 -12.59 -23.15 -3.44
C ASP A 152 -11.07 -22.95 -3.45
N GLU A 153 -10.32 -23.95 -3.04
CA GLU A 153 -8.86 -23.84 -2.88
C GLU A 153 -8.12 -23.45 -4.16
N LYS A 154 -8.60 -23.95 -5.31
CA LYS A 154 -8.01 -23.64 -6.61
C LYS A 154 -8.24 -22.17 -6.97
N GLY A 155 -9.48 -21.72 -6.85
CA GLY A 155 -9.85 -20.32 -7.13
C GLY A 155 -9.15 -19.33 -6.21
N ILE A 156 -9.03 -19.64 -4.91
CA ILE A 156 -8.28 -18.82 -3.95
C ILE A 156 -6.82 -18.69 -4.39
N LYS A 157 -6.17 -19.79 -4.75
CA LYS A 157 -4.79 -19.75 -5.24
C LYS A 157 -4.66 -18.90 -6.51
N GLU A 158 -5.53 -19.11 -7.48
CA GLU A 158 -5.53 -18.35 -8.74
C GLU A 158 -5.78 -16.85 -8.50
N GLU A 159 -6.68 -16.49 -7.57
CA GLU A 159 -6.97 -15.10 -7.21
C GLU A 159 -5.77 -14.44 -6.54
N ILE A 160 -5.10 -15.12 -5.60
CA ILE A 160 -3.88 -14.64 -4.95
C ILE A 160 -2.80 -14.35 -6.00
N GLU A 161 -2.48 -15.33 -6.83
CA GLU A 161 -1.43 -15.20 -7.84
C GLU A 161 -1.76 -14.13 -8.89
N LYS A 162 -3.01 -14.04 -9.33
CA LYS A 162 -3.47 -13.04 -10.30
C LYS A 162 -3.36 -11.63 -9.72
N THR A 163 -3.79 -11.44 -8.47
CA THR A 163 -3.80 -10.13 -7.84
C THR A 163 -2.37 -9.65 -7.60
N ASP A 164 -1.48 -10.51 -7.12
CA ASP A 164 -0.08 -10.15 -6.93
C ASP A 164 0.65 -9.87 -8.25
N ARG A 165 0.38 -10.67 -9.31
CA ARG A 165 0.90 -10.37 -10.65
C ARG A 165 0.45 -9.00 -11.16
N ASN A 166 -0.81 -8.64 -10.93
CA ASN A 166 -1.32 -7.33 -11.35
C ASN A 166 -0.65 -6.19 -10.56
N ARG A 167 -0.51 -6.34 -9.23
CA ARG A 167 0.20 -5.36 -8.39
C ARG A 167 1.66 -5.19 -8.81
N ALA A 168 2.36 -6.32 -9.03
CA ALA A 168 3.73 -6.31 -9.49
C ALA A 168 3.87 -5.64 -10.86
N ALA A 169 2.99 -5.98 -11.83
CA ALA A 169 3.01 -5.39 -13.16
C ALA A 169 2.80 -3.87 -13.12
N TYR A 170 1.83 -3.40 -12.32
CA TYR A 170 1.56 -1.98 -12.13
C TYR A 170 2.75 -1.27 -11.50
N TYR A 171 3.27 -1.78 -10.39
CA TYR A 171 4.40 -1.20 -9.68
C TYR A 171 5.65 -1.14 -10.56
N ASN A 172 6.03 -2.27 -11.16
CA ASN A 172 7.24 -2.36 -11.98
C ASN A 172 7.19 -1.43 -13.19
N TYR A 173 6.01 -1.24 -13.79
CA TYR A 173 5.83 -0.34 -14.92
C TYR A 173 6.07 1.12 -14.56
N TYR A 174 5.44 1.60 -13.46
CA TYR A 174 5.52 3.01 -13.10
C TYR A 174 6.77 3.39 -12.31
N THR A 175 7.40 2.45 -11.63
CA THR A 175 8.56 2.74 -10.77
C THR A 175 9.89 2.32 -11.38
N GLN A 176 9.87 1.42 -12.38
CA GLN A 176 11.04 0.72 -12.93
C GLN A 176 11.80 -0.10 -11.86
N ASN A 177 11.19 -0.30 -10.69
CA ASN A 177 11.70 -1.13 -9.59
C ASN A 177 10.93 -2.45 -9.55
N ARG A 178 11.52 -3.47 -8.93
CA ARG A 178 10.87 -4.76 -8.71
C ARG A 178 9.97 -4.69 -7.48
N TRP A 179 8.67 -4.98 -7.65
CA TRP A 179 7.74 -5.06 -6.53
C TRP A 179 8.14 -6.15 -5.51
N GLY A 180 8.10 -5.82 -4.22
CA GLY A 180 8.49 -6.72 -3.14
C GLY A 180 10.00 -6.90 -2.96
N ASP A 181 10.84 -6.21 -3.72
CA ASP A 181 12.28 -6.18 -3.46
C ASP A 181 12.55 -5.41 -2.17
N ALA A 182 13.23 -6.07 -1.22
CA ALA A 182 13.50 -5.51 0.11
C ALA A 182 14.25 -4.18 0.07
N HIS A 183 15.04 -3.91 -0.97
CA HIS A 183 15.79 -2.65 -1.12
C HIS A 183 14.90 -1.43 -1.38
N ASN A 184 13.65 -1.63 -1.75
CA ASN A 184 12.70 -0.52 -1.94
C ASN A 184 12.02 -0.09 -0.64
N TYR A 185 12.22 -0.82 0.45
CA TYR A 185 11.49 -0.64 1.71
C TYR A 185 12.44 -0.50 2.89
N ASP A 186 12.04 0.30 3.88
CA ASP A 186 12.77 0.40 5.15
C ASP A 186 12.51 -0.87 6.01
N LEU A 187 11.33 -1.51 5.81
CA LEU A 187 10.91 -2.68 6.58
C LEU A 187 10.10 -3.65 5.71
N ALA A 188 10.55 -4.90 5.60
CA ALA A 188 9.81 -5.99 4.96
C ALA A 188 9.45 -7.06 6.02
N ILE A 189 8.14 -7.30 6.26
CA ILE A 189 7.66 -8.13 7.36
C ILE A 189 6.87 -9.32 6.85
N ASN A 190 7.20 -10.50 7.40
CA ASN A 190 6.42 -11.70 7.21
C ASN A 190 5.20 -11.70 8.15
N ALA A 191 3.98 -11.56 7.61
CA ALA A 191 2.75 -11.53 8.38
C ALA A 191 2.42 -12.84 9.10
N ALA A 192 3.05 -13.96 8.72
CA ALA A 192 2.91 -15.23 9.44
C ALA A 192 3.48 -15.20 10.87
N LEU A 193 4.26 -14.15 11.23
CA LEU A 193 4.67 -13.89 12.62
C LEU A 193 3.51 -13.47 13.54
N GLY A 194 2.35 -13.20 12.97
CA GLY A 194 1.14 -12.76 13.66
C GLY A 194 0.92 -11.24 13.59
N ARG A 195 -0.36 -10.85 13.51
CA ARG A 195 -0.78 -9.45 13.29
C ARG A 195 -0.22 -8.50 14.35
N GLU A 196 -0.35 -8.85 15.61
CA GLU A 196 0.11 -7.99 16.74
C GLU A 196 1.63 -7.76 16.69
N THR A 197 2.39 -8.82 16.38
CA THR A 197 3.84 -8.74 16.21
C THR A 197 4.22 -7.81 15.08
N CYS A 198 3.54 -7.92 13.94
CA CYS A 198 3.79 -7.05 12.78
C CYS A 198 3.49 -5.58 13.11
N VAL A 199 2.36 -5.31 13.76
CA VAL A 199 1.99 -3.96 14.21
C VAL A 199 3.07 -3.40 15.14
N LYS A 200 3.49 -4.18 16.15
CA LYS A 200 4.56 -3.74 17.06
C LYS A 200 5.86 -3.41 16.34
N MET A 201 6.30 -4.26 15.39
CA MET A 201 7.50 -4.01 14.60
C MET A 201 7.42 -2.70 13.81
N ILE A 202 6.24 -2.38 13.26
CA ILE A 202 6.03 -1.13 12.52
C ILE A 202 6.10 0.07 13.48
N LEU A 203 5.46 -0.01 14.65
CA LEU A 203 5.50 1.07 15.65
C LEU A 203 6.92 1.29 16.18
N ASP A 204 7.68 0.23 16.43
CA ASP A 204 9.09 0.33 16.82
C ASP A 204 9.94 1.01 15.71
N ALA A 205 9.66 0.70 14.43
CA ALA A 205 10.33 1.33 13.29
C ALA A 205 9.93 2.81 13.12
N VAL A 206 8.67 3.17 13.39
CA VAL A 206 8.20 4.57 13.46
C VAL A 206 9.01 5.34 14.49
N ALA A 207 9.08 4.84 15.72
CA ALA A 207 9.84 5.50 16.80
C ALA A 207 11.35 5.62 16.48
N ALA A 208 11.93 4.63 15.80
CA ALA A 208 13.32 4.68 15.36
C ALA A 208 13.53 5.74 14.26
N LYS A 209 12.61 5.83 13.30
CA LYS A 209 12.67 6.80 12.21
C LYS A 209 12.57 8.24 12.72
N GLU A 210 11.64 8.49 13.65
CA GLU A 210 11.49 9.81 14.29
C GLU A 210 12.75 10.27 15.01
N LYS A 211 13.44 9.36 15.71
CA LYS A 211 14.73 9.68 16.36
C LYS A 211 15.79 10.10 15.33
N THR A 212 15.91 9.39 14.22
CA THR A 212 16.87 9.69 13.16
C THR A 212 16.56 11.02 12.45
N MET A 213 15.29 11.45 12.43
CA MET A 213 14.89 12.73 11.85
C MET A 213 15.13 13.93 12.78
N ALA A 214 15.24 13.68 14.08
CA ALA A 214 15.48 14.71 15.09
C ALA A 214 16.97 15.04 15.30
N GLU A 215 17.88 14.20 14.77
CA GLU A 215 19.33 14.39 14.74
C GLU A 215 19.77 15.16 13.48
#